data_0b50e61cb2a4b8eea4040329db2105fa
#
_entry.id   0b50e61cb2a4b8eea4040329db2105fa
#
_cell.length_a   1.000
_cell.length_b   1.000
_cell.length_c   1.000
_cell.angle_alpha   90.00
_cell.angle_beta   90.00
_cell.angle_gamma   90.00
#
_symmetry.space_group_name_H-M   'P 1'
#
loop_
_entity.id
_entity.type
_entity.pdbx_description
1 polymer ?
#
loop_
_entity_poly.entity_id
_entity_poly.type
_entity_poly.pdbx_seq_one_letter_code
_entity_poly.pdbx_strand_id
1 'polypeptide(L)'
;MSMNSVPERLAALRAAMKANGVDVYLIPVGDPHASEYLPEHYTSLTYFSGFHGENSNFVVTMTESAVWADGRYFVQAEKEIAGTEIQLQKMGEPGVPTVEEYCAKVLPEGGKLGLCGLTASCGLVRGLEKALEAKHGRIKTLDLEDELWTEGRPALPATPAWILPKELSLIHI
;
A
#
# COMPACT_ATOMS: atom_id res chain seq x y z
N MET A 1 -20.13 0.91 11.10
CA MET A 1 -20.21 -0.56 10.89
C MET A 1 -18.79 -1.08 10.83
N SER A 2 -18.44 -2.07 11.64
CA SER A 2 -17.12 -2.69 11.59
C SER A 2 -16.95 -3.41 10.26
N MET A 3 -15.91 -3.06 9.49
CA MET A 3 -15.58 -3.74 8.22
C MET A 3 -14.70 -4.96 8.54
N ASN A 4 -15.33 -6.12 8.69
CA ASN A 4 -14.67 -7.32 9.22
C ASN A 4 -13.97 -8.18 8.15
N SER A 5 -14.27 -8.00 6.87
CA SER A 5 -13.73 -8.80 5.77
C SER A 5 -13.02 -7.97 4.71
N VAL A 6 -12.07 -8.58 4.00
CA VAL A 6 -11.37 -7.94 2.87
C VAL A 6 -12.34 -7.43 1.80
N PRO A 7 -13.36 -8.20 1.37
CA PRO A 7 -14.33 -7.68 0.40
C PRO A 7 -15.08 -6.43 0.86
N GLU A 8 -15.46 -6.35 2.15
CA GLU A 8 -16.14 -5.16 2.70
C GLU A 8 -15.20 -3.94 2.69
N ARG A 9 -13.93 -4.13 3.07
CA ARG A 9 -12.91 -3.07 3.06
C ARG A 9 -12.63 -2.57 1.64
N LEU A 10 -12.54 -3.47 0.67
CA LEU A 10 -12.37 -3.10 -0.73
C LEU A 10 -13.60 -2.37 -1.29
N ALA A 11 -14.79 -2.79 -0.95
CA ALA A 11 -16.02 -2.10 -1.35
C ALA A 11 -16.07 -0.66 -0.78
N ALA A 12 -15.71 -0.49 0.50
CA ALA A 12 -15.63 0.82 1.15
C ALA A 12 -14.54 1.70 0.49
N LEU A 13 -13.37 1.14 0.22
CA LEU A 13 -12.28 1.86 -0.45
C LEU A 13 -12.70 2.34 -1.84
N ARG A 14 -13.33 1.49 -2.65
CA ARG A 14 -13.87 1.88 -3.97
C ARG A 14 -14.94 2.96 -3.87
N ALA A 15 -15.81 2.88 -2.87
CA ALA A 15 -16.80 3.94 -2.62
C ALA A 15 -16.14 5.29 -2.30
N ALA A 16 -15.12 5.29 -1.45
CA ALA A 16 -14.34 6.48 -1.13
C ALA A 16 -13.54 6.99 -2.34
N MET A 17 -12.90 6.11 -3.11
CA MET A 17 -12.24 6.46 -4.37
C MET A 17 -13.21 7.18 -5.32
N LYS A 18 -14.40 6.63 -5.53
CA LYS A 18 -15.44 7.23 -6.38
C LYS A 18 -15.87 8.60 -5.86
N ALA A 19 -16.12 8.73 -4.56
CA ALA A 19 -16.51 10.00 -3.94
C ALA A 19 -15.43 11.09 -4.10
N ASN A 20 -14.15 10.68 -4.11
CA ASN A 20 -13.00 11.56 -4.28
C ASN A 20 -12.56 11.77 -5.73
N GLY A 21 -13.21 11.12 -6.71
CA GLY A 21 -12.85 11.19 -8.13
C GLY A 21 -11.47 10.60 -8.41
N VAL A 22 -11.15 9.46 -7.81
CA VAL A 22 -9.92 8.70 -7.96
C VAL A 22 -10.23 7.39 -8.67
N ASP A 23 -9.48 7.06 -9.69
CA ASP A 23 -9.70 5.88 -10.55
C ASP A 23 -8.87 4.67 -10.10
N VAL A 24 -7.68 4.92 -9.57
CA VAL A 24 -6.74 3.93 -9.04
C VAL A 24 -6.25 4.39 -7.68
N TYR A 25 -6.16 3.51 -6.70
CA TYR A 25 -5.60 3.82 -5.38
C TYR A 25 -4.45 2.88 -5.06
N LEU A 26 -3.31 3.44 -4.64
CA LEU A 26 -2.09 2.70 -4.31
C LEU A 26 -1.80 2.82 -2.82
N ILE A 27 -1.65 1.67 -2.16
CA ILE A 27 -1.21 1.55 -0.76
C ILE A 27 0.16 0.87 -0.75
N PRO A 28 1.26 1.62 -0.59
CA PRO A 28 2.58 1.03 -0.40
C PRO A 28 2.75 0.54 1.04
N VAL A 29 3.65 -0.41 1.26
CA VAL A 29 4.19 -0.67 2.60
C VAL A 29 5.15 0.45 2.93
N GLY A 30 4.85 1.23 3.96
CA GLY A 30 5.67 2.35 4.37
C GLY A 30 5.08 3.14 5.53
N ASP A 31 5.92 3.97 6.14
CA ASP A 31 5.56 4.96 7.13
C ASP A 31 6.30 6.28 6.85
N PRO A 32 6.02 7.39 7.56
CA PRO A 32 6.67 8.68 7.32
C PRO A 32 8.19 8.68 7.51
N HIS A 33 8.75 7.66 8.15
CA HIS A 33 10.18 7.56 8.45
C HIS A 33 10.92 6.55 7.57
N ALA A 34 10.19 5.86 6.66
CA ALA A 34 10.71 4.74 5.86
C ALA A 34 11.36 3.66 6.76
N SER A 35 10.69 3.31 7.84
CA SER A 35 11.15 2.32 8.82
C SER A 35 11.22 0.92 8.21
N GLU A 36 12.26 0.16 8.56
CA GLU A 36 12.36 -1.25 8.19
C GLU A 36 11.26 -2.08 8.87
N TYR A 37 10.97 -1.76 10.13
CA TYR A 37 9.89 -2.39 10.90
C TYR A 37 8.78 -1.39 11.11
N LEU A 38 7.68 -1.55 10.36
CA LEU A 38 6.55 -0.63 10.44
C LEU A 38 5.84 -0.73 11.80
N PRO A 39 5.51 0.39 12.42
CA PRO A 39 4.50 0.40 13.48
C PRO A 39 3.16 -0.13 12.96
N GLU A 40 2.45 -0.89 13.80
CA GLU A 40 1.16 -1.49 13.44
C GLU A 40 0.13 -0.47 12.90
N HIS A 41 0.21 0.78 13.32
CA HIS A 41 -0.63 1.89 12.82
C HIS A 41 -0.54 2.05 11.30
N TYR A 42 0.61 1.75 10.69
CA TYR A 42 0.87 1.94 9.26
C TYR A 42 0.75 0.66 8.43
N THR A 43 0.18 -0.42 8.99
CA THR A 43 -0.03 -1.67 8.26
C THR A 43 -1.31 -1.66 7.40
N SER A 44 -1.59 -0.53 6.74
CA SER A 44 -2.78 -0.34 5.91
C SER A 44 -2.88 -1.37 4.78
N LEU A 45 -1.76 -1.73 4.14
CA LEU A 45 -1.75 -2.77 3.12
C LEU A 45 -2.32 -4.08 3.67
N THR A 46 -1.86 -4.51 4.85
CA THR A 46 -2.37 -5.72 5.52
C THR A 46 -3.86 -5.59 5.85
N TYR A 47 -4.29 -4.45 6.36
CA TYR A 47 -5.70 -4.24 6.67
C TYR A 47 -6.60 -4.39 5.44
N PHE A 48 -6.26 -3.76 4.32
CA PHE A 48 -7.09 -3.79 3.12
C PHE A 48 -6.97 -5.07 2.31
N SER A 49 -5.80 -5.72 2.28
CA SER A 49 -5.56 -6.90 1.45
C SER A 49 -5.62 -8.24 2.21
N GLY A 50 -5.39 -8.23 3.52
CA GLY A 50 -5.16 -9.44 4.32
C GLY A 50 -3.76 -10.02 4.18
N PHE A 51 -2.88 -9.42 3.38
CA PHE A 51 -1.51 -9.88 3.14
C PHE A 51 -0.52 -9.23 4.10
N HIS A 52 0.34 -10.05 4.74
CA HIS A 52 1.32 -9.63 5.75
C HIS A 52 2.77 -9.63 5.22
N GLY A 53 3.01 -9.15 4.02
CA GLY A 53 4.36 -9.08 3.45
C GLY A 53 4.98 -7.69 3.57
N GLU A 54 6.30 -7.67 3.76
CA GLU A 54 7.12 -6.46 3.65
C GLU A 54 7.46 -6.20 2.17
N ASN A 55 8.00 -5.02 1.87
CA ASN A 55 8.41 -4.63 0.52
C ASN A 55 7.33 -4.91 -0.54
N SER A 56 6.13 -4.50 -0.27
CA SER A 56 4.95 -4.81 -1.05
C SER A 56 4.18 -3.55 -1.42
N ASN A 57 3.36 -3.65 -2.45
CA ASN A 57 2.45 -2.60 -2.87
C ASN A 57 1.08 -3.21 -3.18
N PHE A 58 0.03 -2.49 -2.87
CA PHE A 58 -1.33 -2.90 -3.14
C PHE A 58 -2.04 -1.86 -3.99
N VAL A 59 -2.52 -2.27 -5.16
CA VAL A 59 -3.22 -1.39 -6.11
C VAL A 59 -4.67 -1.82 -6.21
N VAL A 60 -5.57 -0.86 -6.07
CA VAL A 60 -7.02 -1.06 -6.18
C VAL A 60 -7.55 -0.17 -7.30
N THR A 61 -8.28 -0.77 -8.23
CA THR A 61 -9.09 -0.08 -9.25
C THR A 61 -10.57 -0.21 -8.91
N MET A 62 -11.44 0.36 -9.72
CA MET A 62 -12.88 0.23 -9.52
C MET A 62 -13.40 -1.22 -9.70
N THR A 63 -12.64 -2.09 -10.36
CA THR A 63 -13.07 -3.46 -10.71
C THR A 63 -12.09 -4.54 -10.31
N GLU A 64 -10.83 -4.22 -10.11
CA GLU A 64 -9.75 -5.17 -9.85
C GLU A 64 -8.91 -4.71 -8.67
N SER A 65 -8.17 -5.63 -8.06
CA SER A 65 -7.13 -5.34 -7.07
C SER A 65 -5.97 -6.29 -7.21
N ALA A 66 -4.76 -5.81 -6.97
CA ALA A 66 -3.54 -6.61 -7.10
C ALA A 66 -2.51 -6.24 -6.03
N VAL A 67 -1.82 -7.24 -5.49
CA VAL A 67 -0.72 -7.08 -4.55
C VAL A 67 0.59 -7.53 -5.19
N TRP A 68 1.61 -6.67 -5.13
CA TRP A 68 2.97 -7.01 -5.50
C TRP A 68 3.70 -7.54 -4.28
N ALA A 69 4.23 -8.74 -4.38
CA ALA A 69 5.04 -9.36 -3.34
C ALA A 69 6.40 -9.75 -3.88
N ASP A 70 7.46 -9.64 -3.08
CA ASP A 70 8.78 -10.13 -3.44
C ASP A 70 8.91 -11.65 -3.22
N GLY A 71 10.00 -12.25 -3.75
CA GLY A 71 10.20 -13.71 -3.78
C GLY A 71 10.14 -14.40 -2.43
N ARG A 72 10.42 -13.70 -1.33
CA ARG A 72 10.35 -14.25 0.04
C ARG A 72 8.93 -14.56 0.47
N TYR A 73 7.95 -13.88 -0.13
CA TYR A 73 6.55 -13.90 0.29
C TYR A 73 5.59 -14.56 -0.69
N PHE A 74 6.02 -15.10 -1.84
CA PHE A 74 5.13 -15.67 -2.85
C PHE A 74 4.16 -16.72 -2.30
N VAL A 75 4.70 -17.71 -1.57
CA VAL A 75 3.88 -18.80 -1.00
C VAL A 75 2.94 -18.30 0.10
N GLN A 76 3.40 -17.33 0.89
CA GLN A 76 2.58 -16.72 1.94
C GLN A 76 1.44 -15.92 1.30
N ALA A 77 1.75 -15.07 0.32
CA ALA A 77 0.76 -14.26 -0.39
C ALA A 77 -0.32 -15.12 -1.05
N GLU A 78 0.07 -16.21 -1.75
CA GLU A 78 -0.88 -17.15 -2.34
C GLU A 78 -1.88 -17.70 -1.33
N LYS A 79 -1.43 -17.98 -0.11
CA LYS A 79 -2.28 -18.52 0.96
C LYS A 79 -3.18 -17.45 1.59
N GLU A 80 -2.61 -16.27 1.87
CA GLU A 80 -3.30 -15.22 2.62
C GLU A 80 -4.38 -14.53 1.79
N ILE A 81 -4.16 -14.35 0.46
CA ILE A 81 -5.17 -13.76 -0.42
C ILE A 81 -6.11 -14.80 -1.05
N ALA A 82 -5.92 -16.09 -0.77
CA ALA A 82 -6.76 -17.14 -1.32
C ALA A 82 -8.24 -16.91 -1.00
N GLY A 83 -9.09 -17.09 -2.01
CA GLY A 83 -10.53 -16.86 -1.88
C GLY A 83 -10.98 -15.40 -1.91
N THR A 84 -10.05 -14.46 -2.09
CA THR A 84 -10.35 -13.05 -2.38
C THR A 84 -10.30 -12.77 -3.88
N GLU A 85 -10.68 -11.54 -4.29
CA GLU A 85 -10.53 -11.08 -5.68
C GLU A 85 -9.10 -10.62 -6.01
N ILE A 86 -8.20 -10.57 -5.03
CA ILE A 86 -6.89 -9.95 -5.14
C ILE A 86 -5.96 -10.81 -6.01
N GLN A 87 -5.38 -10.22 -7.03
CA GLN A 87 -4.38 -10.86 -7.90
C GLN A 87 -2.99 -10.75 -7.30
N LEU A 88 -2.22 -11.85 -7.28
CA LEU A 88 -0.82 -11.82 -6.89
C LEU A 88 0.06 -11.45 -8.08
N GLN A 89 0.85 -10.41 -7.92
CA GLN A 89 1.92 -10.01 -8.84
C GLN A 89 3.27 -10.39 -8.21
N LYS A 90 3.91 -11.41 -8.76
CA LYS A 90 5.22 -11.92 -8.28
C LYS A 90 6.34 -11.03 -8.79
N MET A 91 6.85 -10.13 -7.96
CA MET A 91 7.87 -9.15 -8.33
C MET A 91 9.13 -9.83 -8.89
N GLY A 92 9.60 -9.34 -10.03
CA GLY A 92 10.81 -9.85 -10.69
C GLY A 92 10.61 -11.07 -11.58
N GLU A 93 9.42 -11.68 -11.58
CA GLU A 93 9.13 -12.79 -12.48
C GLU A 93 8.88 -12.30 -13.92
N PRO A 94 9.28 -13.08 -14.93
CA PRO A 94 9.07 -12.72 -16.34
C PRO A 94 7.60 -12.44 -16.68
N GLY A 95 7.33 -11.30 -17.29
CA GLY A 95 5.99 -10.89 -17.70
C GLY A 95 5.14 -10.23 -16.61
N VAL A 96 5.64 -10.13 -15.39
CA VAL A 96 4.99 -9.38 -14.31
C VAL A 96 5.37 -7.90 -14.42
N PRO A 97 4.38 -6.99 -14.59
CA PRO A 97 4.67 -5.56 -14.70
C PRO A 97 5.14 -4.99 -13.35
N THR A 98 5.90 -3.92 -13.39
CA THR A 98 6.13 -3.10 -12.20
C THR A 98 4.82 -2.44 -11.75
N VAL A 99 4.81 -1.91 -10.54
CA VAL A 99 3.64 -1.17 -10.01
C VAL A 99 3.31 0.03 -10.90
N GLU A 100 4.33 0.76 -11.33
CA GLU A 100 4.20 1.94 -12.19
C GLU A 100 3.64 1.56 -13.56
N GLU A 101 4.17 0.51 -14.19
CA GLU A 101 3.69 0.00 -15.48
C GLU A 101 2.23 -0.45 -15.40
N TYR A 102 1.87 -1.16 -14.33
CA TYR A 102 0.49 -1.58 -14.11
C TYR A 102 -0.44 -0.39 -13.89
N CYS A 103 -0.06 0.55 -13.03
CA CYS A 103 -0.84 1.76 -12.81
C CYS A 103 -1.04 2.55 -14.11
N ALA A 104 0.01 2.69 -14.93
CA ALA A 104 -0.09 3.31 -16.24
C ALA A 104 -1.02 2.55 -17.19
N LYS A 105 -1.04 1.22 -17.13
CA LYS A 105 -1.93 0.38 -17.95
C LYS A 105 -3.39 0.56 -17.58
N VAL A 106 -3.72 0.52 -16.28
CA VAL A 106 -5.11 0.48 -15.79
C VAL A 106 -5.74 1.87 -15.61
N LEU A 107 -4.92 2.93 -15.49
CA LEU A 107 -5.43 4.30 -15.35
C LEU A 107 -6.11 4.73 -16.67
N PRO A 108 -7.32 5.28 -16.63
CA PRO A 108 -7.94 5.88 -17.81
C PRO A 108 -7.20 7.15 -18.24
N GLU A 109 -7.43 7.59 -19.48
CA GLU A 109 -6.90 8.84 -20.00
C GLU A 109 -7.33 10.03 -19.12
N GLY A 110 -6.39 10.87 -18.71
CA GLY A 110 -6.63 11.99 -17.79
C GLY A 110 -7.04 11.57 -16.36
N GLY A 111 -6.97 10.26 -16.04
CA GLY A 111 -7.38 9.70 -14.76
C GLY A 111 -6.53 10.13 -13.58
N LYS A 112 -6.98 9.79 -12.39
CA LYS A 112 -6.31 10.14 -11.13
C LYS A 112 -5.93 8.89 -10.35
N LEU A 113 -4.63 8.82 -9.97
CA LEU A 113 -4.11 7.85 -9.02
C LEU A 113 -4.05 8.50 -7.65
N GLY A 114 -4.74 7.89 -6.68
CA GLY A 114 -4.71 8.31 -5.28
C GLY A 114 -3.66 7.53 -4.48
N LEU A 115 -3.05 8.16 -3.50
CA LEU A 115 -2.17 7.54 -2.50
C LEU A 115 -2.03 8.42 -1.27
N CYS A 116 -1.65 7.83 -0.13
CA CYS A 116 -1.28 8.59 1.06
C CYS A 116 0.12 9.19 0.88
N GLY A 117 0.22 10.52 0.95
CA GLY A 117 1.49 11.23 0.80
C GLY A 117 2.44 11.07 1.99
N LEU A 118 1.97 10.55 3.14
CA LEU A 118 2.80 10.29 4.31
C LEU A 118 3.56 8.97 4.21
N THR A 119 3.01 7.97 3.50
CA THR A 119 3.58 6.63 3.40
C THR A 119 4.29 6.36 2.07
N ALA A 120 4.00 7.16 1.04
CA ALA A 120 4.62 7.02 -0.27
C ALA A 120 5.98 7.74 -0.35
N SER A 121 7.03 7.02 -0.76
CA SER A 121 8.34 7.62 -0.97
C SER A 121 8.36 8.57 -2.18
N CYS A 122 9.20 9.60 -2.15
CA CYS A 122 9.42 10.49 -3.30
C CYS A 122 9.89 9.73 -4.56
N GLY A 123 10.64 8.64 -4.39
CA GLY A 123 11.07 7.79 -5.50
C GLY A 123 9.90 7.13 -6.22
N LEU A 124 9.01 6.51 -5.44
CA LEU A 124 7.79 5.90 -5.97
C LEU A 124 6.90 6.93 -6.69
N VAL A 125 6.66 8.08 -6.05
CA VAL A 125 5.83 9.14 -6.65
C VAL A 125 6.39 9.62 -7.98
N ARG A 126 7.70 9.90 -8.07
CA ARG A 126 8.35 10.31 -9.33
C ARG A 126 8.30 9.22 -10.41
N GLY A 127 8.44 7.95 -10.02
CA GLY A 127 8.28 6.81 -10.94
C GLY A 127 6.87 6.75 -11.51
N LEU A 128 5.87 6.90 -10.67
CA LEU A 128 4.46 6.95 -11.06
C LEU A 128 4.15 8.16 -11.95
N GLU A 129 4.58 9.36 -11.59
CA GLU A 129 4.38 10.58 -12.41
C GLU A 129 4.90 10.36 -13.84
N LYS A 130 6.13 9.85 -13.95
CA LYS A 130 6.74 9.53 -15.26
C LYS A 130 5.94 8.48 -16.03
N ALA A 131 5.48 7.41 -15.37
CA ALA A 131 4.74 6.34 -16.02
C ALA A 131 3.34 6.79 -16.48
N LEU A 132 2.71 7.72 -15.75
CA LEU A 132 1.37 8.22 -16.05
C LEU A 132 1.35 9.37 -17.07
N GLU A 133 2.51 9.93 -17.43
CA GLU A 133 2.62 11.10 -18.32
C GLU A 133 1.96 10.86 -19.69
N ALA A 134 2.18 9.68 -20.29
CA ALA A 134 1.64 9.32 -21.59
C ALA A 134 0.10 9.30 -21.66
N LYS A 135 -0.56 9.16 -20.51
CA LYS A 135 -2.02 9.20 -20.36
C LYS A 135 -2.54 10.49 -19.74
N HIS A 136 -1.72 11.52 -19.64
CA HIS A 136 -2.06 12.75 -18.92
C HIS A 136 -2.63 12.49 -17.52
N GLY A 137 -2.19 11.38 -16.91
CA GLY A 137 -2.60 10.96 -15.57
C GLY A 137 -2.07 11.90 -14.50
N ARG A 138 -2.76 11.98 -13.37
CA ARG A 138 -2.39 12.85 -12.25
C ARG A 138 -2.38 12.07 -10.95
N ILE A 139 -1.43 12.39 -10.07
CA ILE A 139 -1.43 11.90 -8.71
C ILE A 139 -2.25 12.84 -7.83
N LYS A 140 -3.12 12.27 -7.01
CA LYS A 140 -3.88 12.97 -5.97
C LYS A 140 -3.49 12.42 -4.62
N THR A 141 -2.86 13.23 -3.79
CA THR A 141 -2.57 12.85 -2.41
C THR A 141 -3.83 12.97 -1.56
N LEU A 142 -4.23 11.89 -0.92
CA LEU A 142 -5.32 11.81 0.05
C LEU A 142 -5.12 10.57 0.90
N ASP A 143 -5.61 10.59 2.12
CA ASP A 143 -5.45 9.50 3.07
C ASP A 143 -6.78 8.77 3.30
N LEU A 144 -7.10 7.85 2.39
CA LEU A 144 -8.29 7.01 2.53
C LEU A 144 -8.10 5.91 3.56
N GLU A 145 -6.85 5.56 3.89
CA GLU A 145 -6.53 4.59 4.92
C GLU A 145 -6.97 5.09 6.30
N ASP A 146 -6.65 6.35 6.63
CA ASP A 146 -7.05 6.99 7.89
C ASP A 146 -8.57 7.20 7.96
N GLU A 147 -9.17 7.57 6.83
CA GLU A 147 -10.61 7.79 6.73
C GLU A 147 -11.41 6.51 6.97
N LEU A 148 -10.94 5.37 6.47
CA LEU A 148 -11.68 4.12 6.45
C LEU A 148 -11.31 3.15 7.57
N TRP A 149 -10.04 3.12 7.99
CA TRP A 149 -9.58 2.24 9.07
C TRP A 149 -9.61 2.96 10.41
N THR A 150 -10.77 3.24 10.93
CA THR A 150 -10.96 3.96 12.21
C THR A 150 -11.17 3.00 13.39
N GLU A 151 -11.90 1.89 13.16
CA GLU A 151 -12.20 0.93 14.21
C GLU A 151 -11.10 -0.13 14.30
N GLY A 152 -10.54 -0.32 15.50
CA GLY A 152 -9.49 -1.29 15.77
C GLY A 152 -8.12 -0.93 15.19
N ARG A 153 -7.94 0.28 14.65
CA ARG A 153 -6.62 0.74 14.20
C ARG A 153 -5.72 0.96 15.41
N PRO A 154 -4.50 0.38 15.40
CA PRO A 154 -3.53 0.62 16.46
C PRO A 154 -3.19 2.11 16.59
N ALA A 155 -2.94 2.57 17.80
CA ALA A 155 -2.52 3.95 18.04
C ALA A 155 -1.13 4.22 17.45
N LEU A 156 -0.84 5.48 17.18
CA LEU A 156 0.53 5.91 16.84
C LEU A 156 1.49 5.57 17.99
N PRO A 157 2.73 5.14 17.70
CA PRO A 157 3.73 4.94 18.73
C PRO A 157 3.96 6.20 19.55
N ALA A 158 3.84 6.08 20.87
CA ALA A 158 4.04 7.20 21.79
C ALA A 158 5.19 6.96 22.78
N THR A 159 5.99 5.93 22.57
CA THR A 159 7.15 5.63 23.43
C THR A 159 8.20 6.72 23.24
N PRO A 160 8.64 7.39 24.31
CA PRO A 160 9.70 8.39 24.23
C PRO A 160 10.99 7.78 23.72
N ALA A 161 11.75 8.59 22.98
CA ALA A 161 13.13 8.23 22.61
C ALA A 161 13.99 8.04 23.87
N TRP A 162 14.85 7.04 23.86
CA TRP A 162 15.76 6.75 24.96
C TRP A 162 17.17 6.44 24.45
N ILE A 163 18.16 6.66 25.30
CA ILE A 163 19.55 6.39 24.96
C ILE A 163 19.86 4.93 25.35
N LEU A 164 20.32 4.15 24.36
CA LEU A 164 20.72 2.76 24.61
C LEU A 164 21.91 2.73 25.57
N PRO A 165 21.83 2.01 26.71
CA PRO A 165 22.97 1.83 27.60
C PRO A 165 24.16 1.18 26.87
N LYS A 166 25.38 1.63 27.21
CA LYS A 166 26.61 1.11 26.55
C LYS A 166 26.72 -0.40 26.63
N GLU A 167 26.27 -0.99 27.73
CA GLU A 167 26.31 -2.44 28.00
C GLU A 167 25.49 -3.25 27.00
N LEU A 168 24.53 -2.63 26.36
CA LEU A 168 23.66 -3.25 25.32
C LEU A 168 24.13 -2.92 23.91
N SER A 169 25.13 -2.06 23.74
CA SER A 169 25.61 -1.62 22.43
C SER A 169 26.84 -2.42 22.00
N LEU A 170 26.70 -3.21 20.95
CA LEU A 170 27.79 -4.02 20.39
C LEU A 170 28.93 -3.18 19.78
N ILE A 171 28.65 -1.96 19.33
CA ILE A 171 29.66 -1.09 18.71
C ILE A 171 30.51 -0.33 19.71
N HIS A 172 30.14 -0.29 20.99
CA HIS A 172 30.88 0.38 22.06
C HIS A 172 31.70 -0.58 22.92
N ILE A 173 31.72 -1.87 22.60
CA ILE A 173 32.51 -2.90 23.23
C ILE A 173 33.88 -3.02 22.55
#